data_03fe54b686984a8e3175e03229ebe1c6
#
_entry.id   03fe54b686984a8e3175e03229ebe1c6
#
_cell.length_a   1.000
_cell.length_b   1.000
_cell.length_c   1.000
_cell.angle_alpha   90.00
_cell.angle_beta   90.00
_cell.angle_gamma   90.00
#
_symmetry.space_group_name_H-M   'P 1'
#
loop_
_entity.id
_entity.type
_entity.pdbx_description
1 polymer ?
#
loop_
_entity_poly.entity_id
_entity_poly.type
_entity_poly.pdbx_seq_one_letter_code
_entity_poly.pdbx_strand_id
1 'polypeptide(L)'
;RLDAALPGYVLCVVDSGADHAGLTDAYATIPRELGAVCRLFGAEVLRQVEEAEFYRRLPEVRRAAGDRAVLRAIHVFDENRRVLGQMQALENGDMEGFLALVNDSGRSSWEYLQNIAPEGAAGHQELAVTLALCRRLLRGRGAVRVHGGGFAGTALCMVPEEDYPAFRAELEGLLAP
;
A
#
# COMPACT_ATOMS: atom_id res chain seq x y z
N ARG A 1 -18.58 -14.03 -1.17
CA ARG A 1 -17.88 -14.62 0.00
C ARG A 1 -16.39 -14.55 -0.30
N LEU A 2 -15.60 -13.98 0.62
CA LEU A 2 -14.13 -13.89 0.49
C LEU A 2 -13.49 -15.28 0.39
N ASP A 3 -14.02 -16.28 1.10
CA ASP A 3 -13.55 -17.67 1.06
C ASP A 3 -13.59 -18.30 -0.36
N ALA A 4 -14.48 -17.83 -1.23
CA ALA A 4 -14.54 -18.30 -2.62
C ALA A 4 -13.57 -17.56 -3.55
N ALA A 5 -13.08 -16.37 -3.13
CA ALA A 5 -12.18 -15.55 -3.92
C ALA A 5 -10.68 -15.80 -3.61
N LEU A 6 -10.39 -16.37 -2.43
CA LEU A 6 -9.02 -16.63 -1.95
C LEU A 6 -8.87 -18.07 -1.46
N PRO A 7 -9.03 -19.08 -2.35
CA PRO A 7 -8.94 -20.47 -1.95
C PRO A 7 -7.55 -20.81 -1.40
N GLY A 8 -7.50 -21.46 -0.22
CA GLY A 8 -6.27 -21.85 0.44
C GLY A 8 -5.55 -20.72 1.20
N TYR A 9 -6.17 -19.54 1.35
CA TYR A 9 -5.60 -18.42 2.07
C TYR A 9 -6.57 -17.84 3.10
N VAL A 10 -6.05 -17.49 4.26
CA VAL A 10 -6.74 -16.71 5.28
C VAL A 10 -6.43 -15.23 5.06
N LEU A 11 -7.47 -14.41 4.88
CA LEU A 11 -7.35 -12.96 4.89
C LEU A 11 -7.41 -12.48 6.35
N CYS A 12 -6.36 -11.85 6.81
CA CYS A 12 -6.30 -11.29 8.16
C CYS A 12 -5.84 -9.83 8.16
N VAL A 13 -6.32 -9.11 9.15
CA VAL A 13 -5.94 -7.74 9.45
C VAL A 13 -5.17 -7.74 10.76
N VAL A 14 -3.95 -7.21 10.73
CA VAL A 14 -3.05 -7.12 11.88
C VAL A 14 -3.02 -5.68 12.35
N ASP A 15 -3.42 -5.44 13.58
CA ASP A 15 -3.30 -4.13 14.21
C ASP A 15 -1.84 -3.86 14.58
N SER A 16 -1.33 -2.70 14.20
CA SER A 16 0.04 -2.29 14.53
C SER A 16 0.17 -1.69 15.93
N GLY A 17 -0.96 -1.41 16.59
CA GLY A 17 -0.98 -0.69 17.87
C GLY A 17 -0.68 0.82 17.73
N ALA A 18 -0.51 1.32 16.50
CA ALA A 18 -0.23 2.74 16.29
C ALA A 18 -1.47 3.60 16.54
N ASP A 19 -1.28 4.70 17.27
CA ASP A 19 -2.34 5.68 17.48
C ASP A 19 -2.54 6.57 16.24
N HIS A 20 -3.79 6.82 15.88
CA HIS A 20 -4.20 7.73 14.82
C HIS A 20 -4.25 9.21 15.27
N ALA A 21 -4.08 9.49 16.57
CA ALA A 21 -4.13 10.84 17.08
C ALA A 21 -3.04 11.73 16.47
N GLY A 22 -3.44 12.92 16.02
CA GLY A 22 -2.50 13.89 15.43
C GLY A 22 -2.06 13.62 13.99
N LEU A 23 -2.56 12.57 13.33
CA LEU A 23 -2.14 12.21 11.96
C LEU A 23 -2.99 12.87 10.84
N THR A 24 -3.95 13.73 11.19
CA THR A 24 -4.83 14.39 10.21
C THR A 24 -4.04 15.11 9.12
N ASP A 25 -2.99 15.82 9.47
CA ASP A 25 -2.14 16.55 8.53
C ASP A 25 -1.38 15.58 7.60
N ALA A 26 -0.90 14.46 8.13
CA ALA A 26 -0.22 13.43 7.32
C ALA A 26 -1.16 12.87 6.25
N TYR A 27 -2.39 12.50 6.63
CA TYR A 27 -3.42 12.06 5.69
C TYR A 27 -3.75 13.12 4.63
N ALA A 28 -3.89 14.39 5.02
CA ALA A 28 -4.20 15.48 4.12
C ALA A 28 -3.09 15.77 3.10
N THR A 29 -1.84 15.35 3.36
CA THR A 29 -0.73 15.57 2.42
C THR A 29 -0.93 14.84 1.10
N ILE A 30 -1.48 13.62 1.11
CA ILE A 30 -1.64 12.80 -0.09
C ILE A 30 -2.58 13.46 -1.09
N PRO A 31 -3.85 13.73 -0.78
CA PRO A 31 -4.75 14.37 -1.74
C PRO A 31 -4.30 15.80 -2.11
N ARG A 32 -3.66 16.54 -1.21
CA ARG A 32 -3.12 17.86 -1.50
C ARG A 32 -2.04 17.83 -2.56
N GLU A 33 -1.09 16.90 -2.45
CA GLU A 33 0.02 16.75 -3.40
C GLU A 33 -0.45 16.18 -4.74
N LEU A 34 -1.31 15.17 -4.75
CA LEU A 34 -1.93 14.67 -5.97
C LEU A 34 -2.74 15.77 -6.68
N GLY A 35 -3.50 16.58 -5.92
CA GLY A 35 -4.21 17.73 -6.45
C GLY A 35 -3.29 18.81 -7.03
N ALA A 36 -2.08 18.99 -6.47
CA ALA A 36 -1.10 19.90 -7.04
C ALA A 36 -0.61 19.41 -8.42
N VAL A 37 -0.40 18.11 -8.57
CA VAL A 37 -0.08 17.52 -9.89
C VAL A 37 -1.26 17.71 -10.85
N CYS A 38 -2.48 17.34 -10.45
CA CYS A 38 -3.68 17.44 -11.31
C CYS A 38 -3.88 18.86 -11.87
N ARG A 39 -3.70 19.90 -11.04
CA ARG A 39 -3.85 21.29 -11.46
C ARG A 39 -2.92 21.70 -12.62
N LEU A 40 -1.72 21.12 -12.73
CA LEU A 40 -0.79 21.38 -13.83
C LEU A 40 -1.31 20.88 -15.18
N PHE A 41 -2.26 19.94 -15.14
CA PHE A 41 -2.89 19.34 -16.33
C PHE A 41 -4.36 19.76 -16.52
N GLY A 42 -4.86 20.69 -15.70
CA GLY A 42 -6.27 21.10 -15.75
C GLY A 42 -7.24 19.99 -15.36
N ALA A 43 -6.78 19.01 -14.58
CA ALA A 43 -7.56 17.86 -14.16
C ALA A 43 -8.03 17.97 -12.71
N GLU A 44 -9.16 17.37 -12.38
CA GLU A 44 -9.69 17.28 -11.02
C GLU A 44 -9.10 16.07 -10.28
N VAL A 45 -8.90 14.96 -10.98
CA VAL A 45 -8.35 13.72 -10.45
C VAL A 45 -7.28 13.16 -11.38
N LEU A 46 -6.32 12.41 -10.82
CA LEU A 46 -5.17 11.92 -11.58
C LEU A 46 -5.57 10.96 -12.73
N ARG A 47 -6.71 10.28 -12.63
CA ARG A 47 -7.24 9.42 -13.70
C ARG A 47 -7.57 10.19 -15.01
N GLN A 48 -7.75 11.50 -14.93
CA GLN A 48 -7.98 12.37 -16.09
C GLN A 48 -6.67 12.86 -16.73
N VAL A 49 -5.54 12.63 -16.07
CA VAL A 49 -4.21 13.00 -16.58
C VAL A 49 -3.70 11.88 -17.47
N GLU A 50 -3.34 12.21 -18.69
CA GLU A 50 -2.68 11.28 -19.60
C GLU A 50 -1.27 10.96 -19.08
N GLU A 51 -0.97 9.67 -18.80
CA GLU A 51 0.28 9.26 -18.19
C GLU A 51 1.51 9.60 -19.04
N ALA A 52 1.40 9.44 -20.37
CA ALA A 52 2.49 9.82 -21.29
C ALA A 52 2.79 11.31 -21.23
N GLU A 53 1.75 12.14 -21.10
CA GLU A 53 1.88 13.59 -20.94
C GLU A 53 2.51 13.96 -19.59
N PHE A 54 2.15 13.27 -18.51
CA PHE A 54 2.78 13.43 -17.20
C PHE A 54 4.29 13.20 -17.28
N TYR A 55 4.73 12.09 -17.90
CA TYR A 55 6.16 11.81 -18.04
C TYR A 55 6.87 12.77 -18.97
N ARG A 56 6.24 13.22 -20.04
CA ARG A 56 6.79 14.22 -20.93
C ARG A 56 7.07 15.56 -20.24
N ARG A 57 6.20 15.96 -19.31
CA ARG A 57 6.32 17.19 -18.53
C ARG A 57 6.96 16.99 -17.15
N LEU A 58 7.57 15.83 -16.89
CA LEU A 58 8.11 15.48 -15.58
C LEU A 58 9.04 16.54 -14.97
N PRO A 59 9.99 17.17 -15.71
CA PRO A 59 10.84 18.23 -15.15
C PRO A 59 10.06 19.45 -14.65
N GLU A 60 8.94 19.79 -15.30
CA GLU A 60 8.04 20.86 -14.89
C GLU A 60 7.27 20.46 -13.63
N VAL A 61 6.69 19.26 -13.63
CA VAL A 61 5.90 18.71 -12.50
C VAL A 61 6.77 18.66 -11.25
N ARG A 62 8.01 18.18 -11.34
CA ARG A 62 8.98 18.15 -10.23
C ARG A 62 9.22 19.52 -9.64
N ARG A 63 9.43 20.54 -10.50
CA ARG A 63 9.66 21.93 -10.02
C ARG A 63 8.44 22.54 -9.37
N ALA A 64 7.24 22.25 -9.88
CA ALA A 64 6.01 22.91 -9.45
C ALA A 64 5.33 22.21 -8.26
N ALA A 65 5.31 20.86 -8.25
CA ALA A 65 4.62 20.06 -7.24
C ALA A 65 5.58 19.38 -6.24
N GLY A 66 6.86 19.24 -6.59
CA GLY A 66 7.87 18.56 -5.78
C GLY A 66 7.98 17.06 -6.05
N ASP A 67 9.11 16.47 -5.67
CA ASP A 67 9.45 15.07 -5.97
C ASP A 67 8.52 14.07 -5.28
N ARG A 68 8.08 14.35 -4.03
CA ARG A 68 7.14 13.46 -3.34
C ARG A 68 5.78 13.42 -4.02
N ALA A 69 5.27 14.54 -4.52
CA ALA A 69 4.03 14.57 -5.29
C ALA A 69 4.15 13.75 -6.58
N VAL A 70 5.30 13.78 -7.23
CA VAL A 70 5.61 12.93 -8.40
C VAL A 70 5.60 11.46 -8.04
N LEU A 71 6.27 11.05 -6.96
CA LEU A 71 6.28 9.65 -6.50
C LEU A 71 4.86 9.16 -6.20
N ARG A 72 4.05 9.97 -5.53
CA ARG A 72 2.65 9.67 -5.24
C ARG A 72 1.80 9.53 -6.50
N ALA A 73 2.04 10.39 -7.51
CA ALA A 73 1.37 10.26 -8.81
C ALA A 73 1.75 8.96 -9.53
N ILE A 74 3.02 8.60 -9.55
CA ILE A 74 3.52 7.33 -10.09
C ILE A 74 2.83 6.15 -9.40
N HIS A 75 2.77 6.17 -8.06
CA HIS A 75 2.04 5.14 -7.31
C HIS A 75 0.61 4.98 -7.81
N VAL A 76 -0.13 6.09 -7.99
CA VAL A 76 -1.54 6.02 -8.39
C VAL A 76 -1.71 5.51 -9.82
N PHE A 77 -0.84 5.91 -10.76
CA PHE A 77 -0.85 5.35 -12.13
C PHE A 77 -0.62 3.85 -12.10
N ASP A 78 0.40 3.41 -11.37
CA ASP A 78 0.73 1.98 -11.23
C ASP A 78 -0.39 1.20 -10.53
N GLU A 79 -0.99 1.77 -9.47
CA GLU A 79 -2.06 1.12 -8.72
C GLU A 79 -3.32 0.93 -9.57
N ASN A 80 -3.66 1.89 -10.43
CA ASN A 80 -4.75 1.74 -11.39
C ASN A 80 -4.53 0.54 -12.32
N ARG A 81 -3.30 0.31 -12.81
CA ARG A 81 -2.96 -0.88 -13.61
C ARG A 81 -2.99 -2.17 -12.79
N ARG A 82 -2.46 -2.11 -11.55
CA ARG A 82 -2.41 -3.25 -10.64
C ARG A 82 -3.80 -3.79 -10.31
N VAL A 83 -4.76 -2.91 -10.05
CA VAL A 83 -6.16 -3.30 -9.78
C VAL A 83 -6.73 -4.12 -10.94
N LEU A 84 -6.51 -3.67 -12.18
CA LEU A 84 -6.97 -4.43 -13.36
C LEU A 84 -6.26 -5.78 -13.48
N GLY A 85 -4.95 -5.82 -13.23
CA GLY A 85 -4.20 -7.08 -13.19
C GLY A 85 -4.67 -8.03 -12.09
N GLN A 86 -4.98 -7.52 -10.91
CA GLN A 86 -5.52 -8.31 -9.81
C GLN A 86 -6.90 -8.91 -10.15
N MET A 87 -7.78 -8.13 -10.77
CA MET A 87 -9.07 -8.62 -11.25
C MET A 87 -8.88 -9.76 -12.25
N GLN A 88 -8.02 -9.56 -13.23
CA GLN A 88 -7.73 -10.56 -14.27
C GLN A 88 -7.10 -11.84 -13.69
N ALA A 89 -6.19 -11.71 -12.73
CA ALA A 89 -5.57 -12.84 -12.06
C ALA A 89 -6.64 -13.68 -11.33
N LEU A 90 -7.55 -13.04 -10.58
CA LEU A 90 -8.65 -13.73 -9.90
C LEU A 90 -9.61 -14.41 -10.88
N GLU A 91 -9.97 -13.75 -11.98
CA GLU A 91 -10.84 -14.31 -13.03
C GLU A 91 -10.23 -15.55 -13.68
N ASN A 92 -8.90 -15.58 -13.82
CA ASN A 92 -8.16 -16.70 -14.40
C ASN A 92 -7.76 -17.78 -13.37
N GLY A 93 -8.08 -17.61 -12.09
CA GLY A 93 -7.62 -18.49 -11.02
C GLY A 93 -6.12 -18.44 -10.76
N ASP A 94 -5.42 -17.40 -11.23
CA ASP A 94 -3.99 -17.16 -11.01
C ASP A 94 -3.76 -16.52 -9.64
N MET A 95 -3.77 -17.36 -8.61
CA MET A 95 -3.58 -16.90 -7.24
C MET A 95 -2.14 -16.39 -7.00
N GLU A 96 -1.15 -16.99 -7.64
CA GLU A 96 0.25 -16.55 -7.52
C GLU A 96 0.43 -15.14 -8.09
N GLY A 97 -0.07 -14.89 -9.29
CA GLY A 97 -0.08 -13.56 -9.91
C GLY A 97 -0.85 -12.54 -9.09
N PHE A 98 -1.99 -12.91 -8.53
CA PHE A 98 -2.76 -12.03 -7.65
C PHE A 98 -1.97 -11.63 -6.40
N LEU A 99 -1.36 -12.58 -5.68
CA LEU A 99 -0.56 -12.31 -4.47
C LEU A 99 0.69 -11.49 -4.79
N ALA A 100 1.34 -11.75 -5.93
CA ALA A 100 2.46 -10.95 -6.38
C ALA A 100 2.05 -9.47 -6.57
N LEU A 101 0.92 -9.20 -7.22
CA LEU A 101 0.39 -7.85 -7.41
C LEU A 101 0.00 -7.16 -6.09
N VAL A 102 -0.51 -7.92 -5.11
CA VAL A 102 -0.79 -7.39 -3.76
C VAL A 102 0.51 -6.99 -3.06
N ASN A 103 1.54 -7.81 -3.15
CA ASN A 103 2.86 -7.49 -2.61
C ASN A 103 3.50 -6.27 -3.30
N ASP A 104 3.34 -6.15 -4.62
CA ASP A 104 3.81 -4.99 -5.39
C ASP A 104 3.09 -3.71 -4.97
N SER A 105 1.78 -3.78 -4.75
CA SER A 105 0.99 -2.68 -4.18
C SER A 105 1.53 -2.25 -2.81
N GLY A 106 1.85 -3.22 -1.95
CA GLY A 106 2.44 -2.94 -0.63
C GLY A 106 3.83 -2.29 -0.71
N ARG A 107 4.68 -2.73 -1.65
CA ARG A 107 5.98 -2.10 -1.89
C ARG A 107 5.82 -0.68 -2.42
N SER A 108 4.96 -0.48 -3.41
CA SER A 108 4.67 0.82 -4.00
C SER A 108 4.09 1.81 -2.99
N SER A 109 3.24 1.35 -2.05
CA SER A 109 2.77 2.16 -0.93
C SER A 109 3.92 2.65 -0.06
N TRP A 110 4.90 1.80 0.22
CA TRP A 110 6.06 2.16 1.03
C TRP A 110 7.00 3.12 0.29
N GLU A 111 7.36 2.77 -0.93
CA GLU A 111 8.42 3.45 -1.69
C GLU A 111 7.93 4.77 -2.33
N TYR A 112 6.73 4.76 -2.90
CA TYR A 112 6.22 5.86 -3.72
C TYR A 112 5.13 6.68 -3.03
N LEU A 113 4.08 6.03 -2.50
CA LEU A 113 3.02 6.74 -1.78
C LEU A 113 3.55 7.33 -0.46
N GLN A 114 4.49 6.62 0.17
CA GLN A 114 5.13 7.01 1.43
C GLN A 114 4.11 7.25 2.55
N ASN A 115 3.21 6.27 2.71
CA ASN A 115 2.12 6.31 3.69
C ASN A 115 2.29 5.30 4.84
N ILE A 116 3.51 4.81 5.09
CA ILE A 116 3.75 3.81 6.13
C ILE A 116 4.04 4.47 7.47
N ALA A 117 4.81 5.56 7.47
CA ALA A 117 5.10 6.35 8.66
C ALA A 117 4.91 7.84 8.38
N PRO A 118 4.50 8.64 9.40
CA PRO A 118 4.40 10.09 9.25
C PRO A 118 5.76 10.74 8.99
N GLU A 119 5.75 11.88 8.29
CA GLU A 119 6.97 12.64 8.02
C GLU A 119 7.63 13.11 9.35
N GLY A 120 8.96 12.92 9.44
CA GLY A 120 9.74 13.33 10.62
C GLY A 120 9.50 12.52 11.88
N ALA A 121 8.65 11.49 11.83
CA ALA A 121 8.26 10.71 12.99
C ALA A 121 9.12 9.46 13.17
N ALA A 122 10.38 9.60 13.58
CA ALA A 122 11.26 8.48 13.89
C ALA A 122 10.70 7.55 14.99
N GLY A 123 9.84 8.09 15.89
CA GLY A 123 9.19 7.34 16.96
C GLY A 123 7.88 6.65 16.56
N HIS A 124 7.36 6.83 15.35
CA HIS A 124 6.10 6.24 14.89
C HIS A 124 6.36 5.26 13.73
N GLN A 125 6.91 4.10 14.08
CA GLN A 125 7.30 3.05 13.14
C GLN A 125 6.52 1.74 13.34
N GLU A 126 5.47 1.76 14.13
CA GLU A 126 4.71 0.57 14.54
C GLU A 126 4.17 -0.19 13.32
N LEU A 127 3.57 0.54 12.36
CA LEU A 127 3.08 -0.05 11.11
C LEU A 127 4.21 -0.61 10.25
N ALA A 128 5.36 0.09 10.18
CA ALA A 128 6.52 -0.37 9.43
C ALA A 128 7.08 -1.67 10.03
N VAL A 129 7.21 -1.74 11.36
CA VAL A 129 7.63 -2.96 12.07
C VAL A 129 6.65 -4.10 11.82
N THR A 130 5.35 -3.85 11.97
CA THR A 130 4.30 -4.85 11.72
C THR A 130 4.39 -5.41 10.31
N LEU A 131 4.49 -4.56 9.28
CA LEU A 131 4.63 -4.99 7.90
C LEU A 131 5.91 -5.81 7.67
N ALA A 132 7.03 -5.40 8.27
CA ALA A 132 8.30 -6.11 8.15
C ALA A 132 8.24 -7.50 8.79
N LEU A 133 7.65 -7.61 9.99
CA LEU A 133 7.44 -8.89 10.67
C LEU A 133 6.50 -9.81 9.88
N CYS A 134 5.37 -9.31 9.39
CA CYS A 134 4.45 -10.08 8.56
C CYS A 134 5.15 -10.63 7.30
N ARG A 135 5.93 -9.80 6.59
CA ARG A 135 6.72 -10.26 5.41
C ARG A 135 7.71 -11.36 5.78
N ARG A 136 8.41 -11.18 6.90
CA ARG A 136 9.39 -12.17 7.38
C ARG A 136 8.73 -13.51 7.69
N LEU A 137 7.59 -13.51 8.37
CA LEU A 137 6.87 -14.72 8.75
C LEU A 137 6.22 -15.42 7.56
N LEU A 138 5.72 -14.67 6.58
CA LEU A 138 5.16 -15.23 5.35
C LEU A 138 6.20 -15.93 4.46
N ARG A 139 7.49 -15.61 4.59
CA ARG A 139 8.60 -16.26 3.83
C ARG A 139 8.35 -16.33 2.32
N GLY A 140 7.64 -15.35 1.76
CA GLY A 140 7.28 -15.29 0.34
C GLY A 140 6.07 -16.14 -0.07
N ARG A 141 5.38 -16.82 0.86
CA ARG A 141 4.25 -17.72 0.57
C ARG A 141 2.86 -17.07 0.63
N GLY A 142 2.79 -15.79 0.77
CA GLY A 142 1.53 -15.04 0.88
C GLY A 142 1.71 -13.61 0.42
N ALA A 143 0.82 -12.74 0.89
CA ALA A 143 0.92 -11.33 0.57
C ALA A 143 0.67 -10.45 1.80
N VAL A 144 1.32 -9.28 1.82
CA VAL A 144 1.13 -8.28 2.85
C VAL A 144 1.24 -6.86 2.28
N ARG A 145 0.33 -6.02 2.71
CA ARG A 145 0.36 -4.59 2.41
C ARG A 145 -0.22 -3.78 3.57
N VAL A 146 0.00 -2.48 3.54
CA VAL A 146 -0.75 -1.57 4.40
C VAL A 146 -2.25 -1.67 4.08
N HIS A 147 -3.09 -1.62 5.10
CA HIS A 147 -4.55 -1.59 4.97
C HIS A 147 -5.05 -0.17 5.25
N GLY A 148 -5.88 0.35 4.33
CA GLY A 148 -6.41 1.72 4.45
C GLY A 148 -5.42 2.82 4.08
N GLY A 149 -5.53 3.96 4.75
CA GLY A 149 -4.77 5.18 4.45
C GLY A 149 -3.29 5.16 4.85
N GLY A 150 -2.90 4.22 5.70
CA GLY A 150 -1.52 4.14 6.21
C GLY A 150 -1.25 5.06 7.39
N PHE A 151 0.01 5.46 7.56
CA PHE A 151 0.60 6.27 8.64
C PHE A 151 0.46 5.68 10.06
N ALA A 152 -0.58 4.90 10.29
CA ALA A 152 -0.91 4.13 11.48
C ALA A 152 -1.87 2.99 11.09
N GLY A 153 -2.45 2.29 12.08
CA GLY A 153 -3.51 1.31 11.85
C GLY A 153 -3.00 -0.07 11.52
N THR A 154 -3.39 -0.62 10.37
CA THR A 154 -3.34 -2.06 10.18
C THR A 154 -2.59 -2.51 8.93
N ALA A 155 -2.02 -3.72 8.99
CA ALA A 155 -1.54 -4.47 7.84
C ALA A 155 -2.60 -5.48 7.38
N LEU A 156 -2.78 -5.61 6.07
CA LEU A 156 -3.59 -6.66 5.44
C LEU A 156 -2.66 -7.79 5.03
N CYS A 157 -2.96 -9.01 5.48
CA CYS A 157 -2.19 -10.20 5.17
C CYS A 157 -3.07 -11.26 4.51
N MET A 158 -2.53 -11.95 3.51
CA MET A 158 -3.07 -13.16 2.93
C MET A 158 -2.11 -14.29 3.26
N VAL A 159 -2.49 -15.15 4.19
CA VAL A 159 -1.65 -16.18 4.78
C VAL A 159 -2.14 -17.54 4.30
N PRO A 160 -1.26 -18.46 3.80
CA PRO A 160 -1.69 -19.82 3.51
C PRO A 160 -2.40 -20.44 4.72
N GLU A 161 -3.53 -21.12 4.51
CA GLU A 161 -4.33 -21.70 5.60
C GLU A 161 -3.51 -22.60 6.50
N GLU A 162 -2.62 -23.39 5.92
CA GLU A 162 -1.73 -24.31 6.67
C GLU A 162 -0.70 -23.60 7.56
N ASP A 163 -0.27 -22.38 7.15
CA ASP A 163 0.73 -21.60 7.89
C ASP A 163 0.06 -20.67 8.93
N TYR A 164 -1.25 -20.42 8.82
CA TYR A 164 -1.93 -19.41 9.63
C TYR A 164 -1.79 -19.62 11.15
N PRO A 165 -1.93 -20.84 11.71
CA PRO A 165 -1.78 -21.02 13.16
C PRO A 165 -0.38 -20.64 13.67
N ALA A 166 0.67 -21.02 12.94
CA ALA A 166 2.05 -20.66 13.30
C ALA A 166 2.32 -19.17 13.09
N PHE A 167 1.89 -18.62 11.95
CA PHE A 167 2.00 -17.19 11.65
C PHE A 167 1.38 -16.35 12.77
N ARG A 168 0.15 -16.69 13.18
CA ARG A 168 -0.56 -15.97 14.22
C ARG A 168 0.18 -16.05 15.57
N ALA A 169 0.57 -17.24 16.02
CA ALA A 169 1.22 -17.43 17.30
C ALA A 169 2.58 -16.70 17.38
N GLU A 170 3.39 -16.80 16.32
CA GLU A 170 4.68 -16.10 16.24
C GLU A 170 4.49 -14.57 16.22
N LEU A 171 3.54 -14.07 15.41
CA LEU A 171 3.30 -12.64 15.29
C LEU A 171 2.76 -12.03 16.58
N GLU A 172 1.81 -12.69 17.24
CA GLU A 172 1.29 -12.26 18.57
C GLU A 172 2.41 -12.20 19.60
N GLY A 173 3.33 -13.16 19.61
CA GLY A 173 4.50 -13.15 20.49
C GLY A 173 5.51 -12.03 20.20
N LEU A 174 5.68 -11.66 18.93
CA LEU A 174 6.60 -10.59 18.50
C LEU A 174 6.03 -9.18 18.68
N LEU A 175 4.70 -9.03 18.63
CA LEU A 175 4.00 -7.74 18.79
C LEU A 175 3.46 -7.55 20.22
N ALA A 176 3.65 -8.52 21.11
CA ALA A 176 3.28 -8.37 22.53
C ALA A 176 4.01 -7.17 23.14
N PRO A 177 3.32 -6.34 23.97
CA PRO A 177 3.91 -5.18 24.64
C PRO A 177 4.98 -5.56 25.66
#